data_6b09a7c6114239cd24873e5bc6bfab0f
#
_entry.id   6b09a7c6114239cd24873e5bc6bfab0f
#
_cell.length_a   1.000
_cell.length_b   1.000
_cell.length_c   1.000
_cell.angle_alpha   90.00
_cell.angle_beta   90.00
_cell.angle_gamma   90.00
#
_symmetry.space_group_name_H-M   'P 1'
#
loop_
_entity.id
_entity.type
_entity.pdbx_description
1 polymer ?
#
loop_
_entity_poly.entity_id
_entity_poly.type
_entity_poly.pdbx_seq_one_letter_code
_entity_poly.pdbx_strand_id
1 'polypeptide(L)'
;MGHCKVTAVCDSLASVGAFATPAGSINTQGQAGGMLRRPPSATPPSTTVPENVLPELRALEKILEQGGANLQVRVVREVRVASGASFPIYSIGIGNPSPDIPAVGFFGGVHGLERIGAEVVIAYLQNIVMRLRWDTTLHQQLEHVRLVFMPIVNPGGMWAATRANPNGVDLMRNAPVEALDRVPFLMGGQRLSAGLPWYRGHFGEPMEVESQALCEVVRTELLPRPFSIALDCHSGFGV
;
A
#
# COMPACT_ATOMS: atom_id res chain seq x y z
N MET A 1 -1.30 0.14 -32.04
CA MET A 1 -0.22 0.39 -31.08
C MET A 1 -0.77 1.30 -29.99
N GLY A 2 -1.29 0.72 -28.92
CA GLY A 2 -1.88 1.47 -27.80
C GLY A 2 -0.80 1.85 -26.82
N HIS A 3 -0.65 3.14 -26.56
CA HIS A 3 0.27 3.62 -25.54
C HIS A 3 -0.36 3.45 -24.15
N CYS A 4 0.19 2.55 -23.36
CA CYS A 4 -0.13 2.46 -21.94
C CYS A 4 0.54 3.66 -21.22
N LYS A 5 -0.28 4.58 -20.72
CA LYS A 5 0.19 5.62 -19.80
C LYS A 5 0.07 5.08 -18.37
N VAL A 6 1.20 4.75 -17.78
CA VAL A 6 1.30 4.64 -16.32
C VAL A 6 1.28 6.06 -15.79
N THR A 7 0.12 6.52 -15.37
CA THR A 7 0.00 7.82 -14.69
C THR A 7 0.00 7.55 -13.21
N ALA A 8 1.08 7.94 -12.54
CA ALA A 8 1.08 8.11 -11.10
C ALA A 8 0.15 9.29 -10.80
N VAL A 9 -1.09 9.01 -10.40
CA VAL A 9 -2.04 10.02 -9.96
C VAL A 9 -2.17 9.90 -8.46
N CYS A 10 -1.39 10.67 -7.74
CA CYS A 10 -1.66 10.93 -6.33
C CYS A 10 -1.16 12.33 -5.92
N ASP A 11 -1.54 13.36 -6.70
CA ASP A 11 -1.40 14.75 -6.27
C ASP A 11 -2.73 15.50 -6.28
N SER A 12 -3.88 14.83 -6.28
CA SER A 12 -5.16 15.52 -6.40
C SER A 12 -6.32 14.84 -5.68
N LEU A 13 -6.22 14.69 -4.36
CA LEU A 13 -7.38 14.52 -3.48
C LEU A 13 -7.60 15.70 -2.53
N ALA A 14 -6.95 16.85 -2.78
CA ALA A 14 -7.09 18.07 -1.99
C ALA A 14 -8.20 19.03 -2.47
N SER A 15 -9.08 18.63 -3.39
CA SER A 15 -10.14 19.52 -3.89
C SER A 15 -11.51 18.86 -3.99
N VAL A 16 -12.02 18.34 -2.87
CA VAL A 16 -13.47 18.10 -2.73
C VAL A 16 -13.95 18.74 -1.44
N GLY A 17 -14.54 19.94 -1.61
CA GLY A 17 -15.62 20.49 -0.83
C GLY A 17 -15.41 20.68 0.68
N ALA A 18 -14.94 21.88 1.06
CA ALA A 18 -15.16 22.41 2.39
C ALA A 18 -16.67 22.54 2.65
N PHE A 19 -17.22 21.66 3.47
CA PHE A 19 -18.52 21.93 4.11
C PHE A 19 -18.27 22.83 5.32
N ALA A 20 -18.75 24.07 5.23
CA ALA A 20 -18.79 25.02 6.33
C ALA A 20 -19.75 24.53 7.40
N THR A 21 -19.25 24.29 8.61
CA THR A 21 -20.08 24.18 9.82
C THR A 21 -20.24 25.55 10.45
N PRO A 22 -21.46 25.95 10.88
CA PRO A 22 -21.66 27.24 11.54
C PRO A 22 -21.10 27.21 12.97
N ALA A 23 -20.40 28.27 13.32
CA ALA A 23 -19.90 28.54 14.65
C ALA A 23 -21.06 28.80 15.62
N GLY A 24 -21.26 27.91 16.58
CA GLY A 24 -22.07 28.10 17.75
C GLY A 24 -21.20 28.45 18.95
N SER A 25 -21.23 29.71 19.40
CA SER A 25 -20.58 30.16 20.61
C SER A 25 -21.35 29.63 21.83
N ILE A 26 -20.68 28.89 22.71
CA ILE A 26 -21.21 28.59 24.07
C ILE A 26 -20.28 29.17 25.10
N ASN A 27 -20.89 30.01 25.92
CA ASN A 27 -20.35 30.77 27.03
C ASN A 27 -20.00 29.83 28.21
N THR A 28 -18.78 29.91 28.72
CA THR A 28 -18.36 29.20 29.93
C THR A 28 -18.44 30.13 31.14
N GLN A 29 -19.35 29.84 32.05
CA GLN A 29 -19.22 30.29 33.44
C GLN A 29 -18.93 29.10 34.34
N GLY A 30 -17.94 29.29 35.20
CA GLY A 30 -17.31 28.27 36.02
C GLY A 30 -18.13 27.85 37.25
N GLN A 31 -17.78 26.70 37.75
CA GLN A 31 -17.88 26.37 39.17
C GLN A 31 -16.75 25.44 39.61
N ALA A 32 -16.22 25.77 40.77
CA ALA A 32 -15.12 25.14 41.43
C ALA A 32 -15.54 23.88 42.21
N GLY A 33 -14.62 22.95 42.37
CA GLY A 33 -14.48 22.14 43.58
C GLY A 33 -15.04 20.74 43.54
N GLY A 34 -14.16 19.76 43.48
CA GLY A 34 -14.46 18.36 43.73
C GLY A 34 -13.29 17.44 43.40
N MET A 35 -12.44 17.23 44.39
CA MET A 35 -11.27 16.35 44.30
C MET A 35 -11.72 14.89 44.30
N LEU A 36 -12.08 14.33 43.15
CA LEU A 36 -12.40 12.92 42.99
C LEU A 36 -11.08 12.13 42.81
N ARG A 37 -10.80 11.30 43.82
CA ARG A 37 -9.72 10.32 43.76
C ARG A 37 -9.91 9.40 42.55
N ARG A 38 -8.94 9.40 41.65
CA ARG A 38 -8.84 8.50 40.51
C ARG A 38 -8.67 7.08 41.04
N PRO A 39 -9.50 6.10 40.63
CA PRO A 39 -9.21 4.68 40.92
C PRO A 39 -7.93 4.26 40.22
N PRO A 40 -7.18 3.28 40.78
CA PRO A 40 -5.98 2.77 40.15
C PRO A 40 -6.31 2.24 38.75
N SER A 41 -5.59 2.72 37.76
CA SER A 41 -5.71 2.24 36.39
C SER A 41 -5.37 0.76 36.36
N ALA A 42 -6.36 -0.09 36.09
CA ALA A 42 -6.12 -1.46 35.70
C ALA A 42 -5.33 -1.41 34.39
N THR A 43 -4.07 -1.82 34.44
CA THR A 43 -3.23 -2.09 33.26
C THR A 43 -3.96 -3.13 32.42
N PRO A 44 -4.32 -2.84 31.15
CA PRO A 44 -4.90 -3.87 30.30
C PRO A 44 -3.88 -5.03 30.19
N PRO A 45 -4.35 -6.28 30.11
CA PRO A 45 -3.46 -7.42 29.96
C PRO A 45 -2.62 -7.17 28.71
N SER A 46 -1.31 -7.17 28.88
CA SER A 46 -0.33 -7.16 27.80
C SER A 46 -0.53 -8.45 26.99
N THR A 47 -1.35 -8.36 25.96
CA THR A 47 -1.35 -9.37 24.92
C THR A 47 -0.03 -9.19 24.18
N THR A 48 0.99 -9.92 24.59
CA THR A 48 2.26 -10.00 23.88
C THR A 48 1.96 -10.61 22.50
N VAL A 49 1.72 -9.73 21.54
CA VAL A 49 1.74 -10.11 20.12
C VAL A 49 3.17 -10.60 19.85
N PRO A 50 3.37 -11.80 19.27
CA PRO A 50 4.71 -12.27 18.94
C PRO A 50 5.43 -11.18 18.15
N GLU A 51 6.67 -10.84 18.51
CA GLU A 51 7.50 -9.76 17.94
C GLU A 51 7.71 -9.83 16.41
N ASN A 52 7.29 -10.93 15.77
CA ASN A 52 7.50 -11.20 14.34
C ASN A 52 6.23 -11.10 13.48
N VAL A 53 5.24 -10.32 13.89
CA VAL A 53 3.96 -10.28 13.18
C VAL A 53 3.63 -8.88 12.72
N LEU A 54 3.49 -8.72 11.41
CA LEU A 54 2.96 -7.52 10.78
C LEU A 54 1.41 -7.59 10.80
N PRO A 55 0.71 -6.70 11.55
CA PRO A 55 -0.75 -6.78 11.71
C PRO A 55 -1.52 -6.70 10.40
N GLU A 56 -1.05 -5.85 9.47
CA GLU A 56 -1.65 -5.66 8.15
C GLU A 56 -1.54 -6.93 7.30
N LEU A 57 -0.42 -7.63 7.39
CA LEU A 57 -0.22 -8.90 6.69
C LEU A 57 -1.16 -9.97 7.22
N ARG A 58 -1.33 -10.07 8.54
CA ARG A 58 -2.32 -10.97 9.14
C ARG A 58 -3.75 -10.65 8.72
N ALA A 59 -4.10 -9.36 8.68
CA ALA A 59 -5.41 -8.93 8.22
C ALA A 59 -5.64 -9.34 6.76
N LEU A 60 -4.63 -9.13 5.91
CA LEU A 60 -4.65 -9.56 4.52
C LEU A 60 -4.84 -11.07 4.40
N GLU A 61 -4.04 -11.88 5.08
CA GLU A 61 -4.10 -13.36 5.02
C GLU A 61 -5.49 -13.90 5.41
N LYS A 62 -6.14 -13.33 6.42
CA LYS A 62 -7.53 -13.68 6.76
C LYS A 62 -8.51 -13.38 5.63
N ILE A 63 -8.30 -12.27 4.91
CA ILE A 63 -9.13 -11.93 3.74
C ILE A 63 -8.89 -12.92 2.61
N LEU A 64 -7.64 -13.34 2.39
CA LEU A 64 -7.31 -14.34 1.37
C LEU A 64 -7.98 -15.68 1.67
N GLU A 65 -7.97 -16.13 2.92
CA GLU A 65 -8.70 -17.33 3.36
C GLU A 65 -10.21 -17.20 3.10
N GLN A 66 -10.81 -16.06 3.41
CA GLN A 66 -12.24 -15.81 3.21
C GLN A 66 -12.66 -15.76 1.73
N GLY A 67 -11.78 -15.30 0.86
CA GLY A 67 -12.03 -15.19 -0.57
C GLY A 67 -11.92 -16.52 -1.30
N GLY A 68 -11.11 -17.45 -0.79
CA GLY A 68 -10.98 -18.82 -1.28
C GLY A 68 -10.76 -18.89 -2.81
N ALA A 69 -11.54 -19.72 -3.48
CA ALA A 69 -11.42 -19.95 -4.93
C ALA A 69 -11.77 -18.75 -5.82
N ASN A 70 -12.36 -17.69 -5.26
CA ASN A 70 -12.64 -16.46 -6.02
C ASN A 70 -11.41 -15.59 -6.20
N LEU A 71 -10.32 -15.87 -5.49
CA LEU A 71 -9.07 -15.14 -5.55
C LEU A 71 -7.98 -15.97 -6.23
N GLN A 72 -7.23 -15.33 -7.10
CA GLN A 72 -5.99 -15.89 -7.64
C GLN A 72 -4.83 -15.29 -6.85
N VAL A 73 -4.37 -15.98 -5.83
CA VAL A 73 -3.32 -15.52 -4.91
C VAL A 73 -1.97 -16.08 -5.34
N ARG A 74 -0.98 -15.21 -5.44
CA ARG A 74 0.40 -15.57 -5.75
C ARG A 74 1.36 -14.85 -4.81
N VAL A 75 2.29 -15.56 -4.19
CA VAL A 75 3.49 -14.97 -3.58
C VAL A 75 4.46 -14.64 -4.71
N VAL A 76 4.68 -13.35 -4.96
CA VAL A 76 5.57 -12.89 -6.04
C VAL A 76 7.02 -12.98 -5.59
N ARG A 77 7.32 -12.53 -4.40
CA ARG A 77 8.64 -12.56 -3.75
C ARG A 77 8.48 -12.67 -2.24
N GLU A 78 9.60 -12.94 -1.58
CA GLU A 78 9.72 -12.86 -0.11
C GLU A 78 10.81 -11.86 0.28
N VAL A 79 10.54 -11.05 1.28
CA VAL A 79 11.47 -10.06 1.84
C VAL A 79 11.97 -10.58 3.18
N ARG A 80 13.28 -10.72 3.30
CA ARG A 80 13.94 -11.08 4.57
C ARG A 80 14.46 -9.83 5.26
N VAL A 81 14.22 -9.75 6.56
CA VAL A 81 14.74 -8.67 7.40
C VAL A 81 15.91 -9.16 8.27
N ALA A 82 16.69 -8.23 8.79
CA ALA A 82 17.90 -8.55 9.58
C ALA A 82 17.65 -9.44 10.81
N SER A 83 16.43 -9.40 11.36
CA SER A 83 16.04 -10.28 12.47
C SER A 83 15.85 -11.76 12.08
N GLY A 84 15.94 -12.07 10.78
CA GLY A 84 15.67 -13.41 10.21
C GLY A 84 14.21 -13.66 9.86
N ALA A 85 13.29 -12.73 10.16
CA ALA A 85 11.91 -12.85 9.71
C ALA A 85 11.80 -12.70 8.18
N SER A 86 10.85 -13.43 7.57
CA SER A 86 10.54 -13.37 6.15
C SER A 86 9.08 -12.98 5.95
N PHE A 87 8.81 -12.10 5.01
CA PHE A 87 7.48 -11.59 4.70
C PHE A 87 7.17 -11.78 3.21
N PRO A 88 6.02 -12.40 2.86
CA PRO A 88 5.60 -12.55 1.48
C PRO A 88 5.10 -11.22 0.90
N ILE A 89 5.36 -11.02 -0.39
CA ILE A 89 4.70 -10.00 -1.21
C ILE A 89 3.65 -10.70 -2.04
N TYR A 90 2.39 -10.42 -1.75
CA TYR A 90 1.25 -11.01 -2.46
C TYR A 90 0.83 -10.19 -3.68
N SER A 91 0.50 -10.91 -4.76
CA SER A 91 -0.32 -10.41 -5.86
C SER A 91 -1.63 -11.18 -5.85
N ILE A 92 -2.74 -10.47 -5.82
CA ILE A 92 -4.08 -11.03 -5.74
C ILE A 92 -4.89 -10.58 -6.95
N GLY A 93 -5.36 -11.53 -7.74
CA GLY A 93 -6.20 -11.26 -8.89
C GLY A 93 -7.65 -11.67 -8.66
N ILE A 94 -8.58 -10.84 -9.12
CA ILE A 94 -10.02 -11.08 -9.05
C ILE A 94 -10.63 -10.78 -10.41
N GLY A 95 -11.63 -11.55 -10.82
CA GLY A 95 -12.31 -11.38 -12.10
C GLY A 95 -11.64 -12.12 -13.24
N ASN A 96 -12.00 -11.77 -14.45
CA ASN A 96 -11.64 -12.51 -15.65
C ASN A 96 -10.12 -12.41 -15.94
N PRO A 97 -9.40 -13.53 -16.01
CA PRO A 97 -7.96 -13.54 -16.23
C PRO A 97 -7.55 -13.29 -17.70
N SER A 98 -8.50 -13.27 -18.67
CA SER A 98 -8.17 -13.09 -20.08
C SER A 98 -7.35 -11.81 -20.31
N PRO A 99 -6.27 -11.85 -21.09
CA PRO A 99 -5.48 -10.68 -21.43
C PRO A 99 -6.22 -9.68 -22.31
N ASP A 100 -7.33 -10.09 -22.93
CA ASP A 100 -8.10 -9.26 -23.87
C ASP A 100 -9.05 -8.26 -23.19
N ILE A 101 -9.16 -8.33 -21.85
CA ILE A 101 -10.02 -7.43 -21.07
C ILE A 101 -9.21 -6.41 -20.28
N PRO A 102 -9.82 -5.24 -19.95
CA PRO A 102 -9.13 -4.21 -19.16
C PRO A 102 -8.81 -4.69 -17.74
N ALA A 103 -7.81 -4.04 -17.11
CA ALA A 103 -7.45 -4.29 -15.71
C ALA A 103 -7.28 -3.01 -14.91
N VAL A 104 -7.51 -3.14 -13.60
CA VAL A 104 -7.20 -2.10 -12.62
C VAL A 104 -6.31 -2.70 -11.54
N GLY A 105 -5.13 -2.11 -11.35
CA GLY A 105 -4.18 -2.48 -10.31
C GLY A 105 -4.28 -1.54 -9.11
N PHE A 106 -4.27 -2.09 -7.90
CA PHE A 106 -4.28 -1.38 -6.63
C PHE A 106 -3.03 -1.74 -5.84
N PHE A 107 -2.18 -0.75 -5.59
CA PHE A 107 -0.89 -0.91 -4.93
C PHE A 107 -0.88 -0.10 -3.64
N GLY A 108 -0.32 -0.64 -2.57
CA GLY A 108 -0.20 0.04 -1.29
C GLY A 108 1.06 -0.34 -0.53
N GLY A 109 1.43 0.47 0.46
CA GLY A 109 2.56 0.18 1.33
C GLY A 109 3.92 0.14 0.61
N VAL A 110 4.13 0.98 -0.39
CA VAL A 110 5.44 1.16 -1.07
C VAL A 110 6.44 1.78 -0.10
N HIS A 111 6.01 2.76 0.70
CA HIS A 111 6.78 3.24 1.84
C HIS A 111 6.25 2.60 3.13
N GLY A 112 7.13 1.96 3.88
CA GLY A 112 6.72 1.15 5.02
C GLY A 112 6.07 1.92 6.17
N LEU A 113 6.43 3.19 6.38
CA LEU A 113 5.80 4.03 7.41
C LEU A 113 4.41 4.56 7.01
N GLU A 114 4.07 4.49 5.72
CA GLU A 114 2.80 4.99 5.17
C GLU A 114 1.73 3.90 5.18
N ARG A 115 1.37 3.41 6.38
CA ARG A 115 0.47 2.26 6.57
C ARG A 115 -0.91 2.46 6.00
N ILE A 116 -1.40 3.72 5.99
CA ILE A 116 -2.74 4.05 5.53
C ILE A 116 -2.99 3.63 4.07
N GLY A 117 -1.98 3.72 3.21
CA GLY A 117 -2.08 3.27 1.82
C GLY A 117 -2.34 1.76 1.72
N ALA A 118 -1.61 0.96 2.51
CA ALA A 118 -1.84 -0.48 2.59
C ALA A 118 -3.22 -0.80 3.18
N GLU A 119 -3.62 -0.12 4.25
CA GLU A 119 -4.91 -0.32 4.92
C GLU A 119 -6.08 -0.01 3.99
N VAL A 120 -6.00 1.04 3.18
CA VAL A 120 -7.03 1.39 2.18
C VAL A 120 -7.17 0.28 1.13
N VAL A 121 -6.06 -0.22 0.60
CA VAL A 121 -6.09 -1.31 -0.39
C VAL A 121 -6.61 -2.61 0.22
N ILE A 122 -6.21 -2.95 1.46
CA ILE A 122 -6.71 -4.11 2.21
C ILE A 122 -8.21 -3.98 2.47
N ALA A 123 -8.68 -2.83 2.92
CA ALA A 123 -10.10 -2.59 3.19
C ALA A 123 -10.94 -2.68 1.90
N TYR A 124 -10.43 -2.18 0.79
CA TYR A 124 -11.10 -2.30 -0.50
C TYR A 124 -11.17 -3.76 -0.96
N LEU A 125 -10.07 -4.51 -0.87
CA LEU A 125 -10.04 -5.95 -1.14
C LEU A 125 -11.05 -6.70 -0.27
N GLN A 126 -11.11 -6.40 1.03
CA GLN A 126 -12.08 -7.00 1.96
C GLN A 126 -13.52 -6.72 1.52
N ASN A 127 -13.83 -5.49 1.12
CA ASN A 127 -15.16 -5.13 0.63
C ASN A 127 -15.53 -5.96 -0.60
N ILE A 128 -14.63 -6.11 -1.56
CA ILE A 128 -14.86 -6.94 -2.77
C ILE A 128 -15.11 -8.40 -2.35
N VAL A 129 -14.27 -8.98 -1.50
CA VAL A 129 -14.40 -10.39 -1.03
C VAL A 129 -15.73 -10.61 -0.32
N MET A 130 -16.18 -9.68 0.51
CA MET A 130 -17.49 -9.76 1.17
C MET A 130 -18.65 -9.72 0.17
N ARG A 131 -18.58 -8.86 -0.83
CA ARG A 131 -19.61 -8.72 -1.87
C ARG A 131 -19.67 -9.92 -2.81
N LEU A 132 -18.57 -10.59 -3.08
CA LEU A 132 -18.54 -11.80 -3.91
C LEU A 132 -19.47 -12.92 -3.39
N ARG A 133 -19.92 -12.85 -2.14
CA ARG A 133 -20.82 -13.86 -1.55
C ARG A 133 -22.27 -13.71 -1.98
N TRP A 134 -22.69 -12.52 -2.39
CA TRP A 134 -24.10 -12.21 -2.61
C TRP A 134 -24.38 -11.24 -3.77
N ASP A 135 -23.38 -10.50 -4.27
CA ASP A 135 -23.58 -9.44 -5.24
C ASP A 135 -23.40 -9.96 -6.68
N THR A 136 -24.53 -10.31 -7.29
CA THR A 136 -24.55 -10.82 -8.67
C THR A 136 -24.10 -9.77 -9.69
N THR A 137 -24.36 -8.48 -9.43
CA THR A 137 -23.90 -7.39 -10.30
C THR A 137 -22.38 -7.29 -10.30
N LEU A 138 -21.75 -7.46 -9.14
CA LEU A 138 -20.30 -7.51 -9.06
C LEU A 138 -19.73 -8.68 -9.87
N HIS A 139 -20.35 -9.87 -9.80
CA HIS A 139 -19.92 -11.02 -10.62
C HIS A 139 -19.99 -10.70 -12.11
N GLN A 140 -21.09 -10.11 -12.59
CA GLN A 140 -21.21 -9.68 -13.98
C GLN A 140 -20.15 -8.66 -14.39
N GLN A 141 -19.86 -7.67 -13.54
CA GLN A 141 -18.79 -6.69 -13.80
C GLN A 141 -17.43 -7.35 -13.90
N LEU A 142 -17.14 -8.32 -13.04
CA LEU A 142 -15.87 -9.05 -13.00
C LEU A 142 -15.67 -9.98 -14.22
N GLU A 143 -16.68 -10.29 -14.99
CA GLU A 143 -16.53 -10.96 -16.29
C GLU A 143 -15.83 -10.06 -17.32
N HIS A 144 -15.94 -8.73 -17.15
CA HIS A 144 -15.46 -7.72 -18.09
C HIS A 144 -14.26 -6.92 -17.59
N VAL A 145 -13.77 -7.19 -16.38
CA VAL A 145 -12.62 -6.50 -15.79
C VAL A 145 -11.78 -7.43 -14.94
N ARG A 146 -10.49 -7.17 -14.92
CA ARG A 146 -9.52 -7.79 -14.00
C ARG A 146 -9.14 -6.79 -12.93
N LEU A 147 -9.30 -7.14 -11.67
CA LEU A 147 -8.75 -6.39 -10.53
C LEU A 147 -7.48 -7.08 -10.04
N VAL A 148 -6.43 -6.32 -9.82
CA VAL A 148 -5.13 -6.80 -9.34
C VAL A 148 -4.73 -6.01 -8.11
N PHE A 149 -4.40 -6.69 -7.01
CA PHE A 149 -4.05 -6.07 -5.76
C PHE A 149 -2.63 -6.46 -5.32
N MET A 150 -1.85 -5.50 -4.91
CA MET A 150 -0.62 -5.65 -4.12
C MET A 150 -0.70 -4.73 -2.90
N PRO A 151 -1.39 -5.14 -1.83
CA PRO A 151 -1.69 -4.25 -0.70
C PRO A 151 -0.46 -3.84 0.12
N ILE A 152 0.57 -4.69 0.14
CA ILE A 152 1.80 -4.49 0.91
C ILE A 152 2.99 -4.75 -0.01
N VAL A 153 3.52 -3.70 -0.61
CA VAL A 153 4.69 -3.80 -1.50
C VAL A 153 5.99 -3.89 -0.70
N ASN A 154 6.09 -3.16 0.41
CA ASN A 154 7.29 -3.09 1.27
C ASN A 154 7.01 -3.61 2.69
N PRO A 155 6.82 -4.92 2.86
CA PRO A 155 6.53 -5.48 4.18
C PRO A 155 7.69 -5.31 5.17
N GLY A 156 8.92 -5.35 4.69
CA GLY A 156 10.11 -5.17 5.54
C GLY A 156 10.26 -3.75 6.07
N GLY A 157 10.03 -2.74 5.23
CA GLY A 157 10.01 -1.34 5.66
C GLY A 157 8.82 -1.05 6.58
N MET A 158 7.66 -1.67 6.33
CA MET A 158 6.47 -1.55 7.18
C MET A 158 6.72 -2.16 8.56
N TRP A 159 7.39 -3.32 8.63
CA TRP A 159 7.79 -3.96 9.88
C TRP A 159 8.74 -3.08 10.68
N ALA A 160 9.74 -2.46 10.01
CA ALA A 160 10.71 -1.57 10.64
C ALA A 160 10.17 -0.14 10.89
N ALA A 161 8.95 0.17 10.44
CA ALA A 161 8.37 1.51 10.46
C ALA A 161 9.28 2.57 9.80
N THR A 162 9.90 2.21 8.67
CA THR A 162 10.77 3.07 7.88
C THR A 162 10.13 3.41 6.52
N ARG A 163 10.51 4.56 5.94
CA ARG A 163 10.11 4.91 4.57
C ARG A 163 10.73 3.93 3.56
N ALA A 164 12.01 3.69 3.70
CA ALA A 164 12.79 2.81 2.85
C ALA A 164 12.50 1.31 3.12
N ASN A 165 12.98 0.45 2.25
CA ASN A 165 13.02 -0.99 2.50
C ASN A 165 14.13 -1.37 3.52
N PRO A 166 14.31 -2.64 3.90
CA PRO A 166 15.34 -3.07 4.85
C PRO A 166 16.78 -2.68 4.46
N ASN A 167 17.05 -2.49 3.18
CA ASN A 167 18.36 -2.06 2.68
C ASN A 167 18.54 -0.53 2.65
N GLY A 168 17.58 0.22 3.18
CA GLY A 168 17.61 1.69 3.18
C GLY A 168 17.27 2.33 1.83
N VAL A 169 16.74 1.54 0.89
CA VAL A 169 16.40 2.00 -0.46
C VAL A 169 14.98 2.54 -0.52
N ASP A 170 14.80 3.75 -1.05
CA ASP A 170 13.50 4.33 -1.37
C ASP A 170 12.96 3.69 -2.66
N LEU A 171 11.94 2.84 -2.53
CA LEU A 171 11.41 2.05 -3.63
C LEU A 171 10.82 2.92 -4.76
N MET A 172 10.30 4.12 -4.45
CA MET A 172 9.83 5.07 -5.46
C MET A 172 10.96 5.63 -6.33
N ARG A 173 12.19 5.49 -5.90
CA ARG A 173 13.39 5.91 -6.63
C ARG A 173 14.14 4.73 -7.24
N ASN A 174 13.83 3.52 -6.84
CA ASN A 174 14.47 2.28 -7.29
C ASN A 174 13.82 1.77 -8.59
N ALA A 175 13.95 2.56 -9.66
CA ALA A 175 13.40 2.26 -10.97
C ALA A 175 14.43 1.56 -11.88
N PRO A 176 13.97 0.80 -12.91
CA PRO A 176 14.85 0.08 -13.82
C PRO A 176 15.60 0.98 -14.80
N VAL A 177 15.18 2.24 -14.91
CA VAL A 177 15.76 3.24 -15.81
C VAL A 177 16.16 4.50 -15.06
N GLU A 178 17.22 5.14 -15.55
CA GLU A 178 17.65 6.46 -15.06
C GLU A 178 16.85 7.57 -15.77
N ALA A 179 16.71 8.72 -15.09
CA ALA A 179 16.17 9.92 -15.73
C ALA A 179 17.09 10.40 -16.84
N LEU A 180 16.51 10.77 -17.98
CA LEU A 180 17.25 11.36 -19.10
C LEU A 180 17.49 12.85 -18.88
N ASP A 181 16.53 13.53 -18.26
CA ASP A 181 16.61 14.95 -17.97
C ASP A 181 17.28 15.21 -16.62
N ARG A 182 17.78 16.44 -16.44
CA ARG A 182 18.35 16.86 -15.19
C ARG A 182 17.30 16.92 -14.10
N VAL A 183 17.51 16.14 -13.04
CA VAL A 183 16.65 16.15 -11.86
C VAL A 183 17.24 17.03 -10.75
N PRO A 184 16.41 17.61 -9.87
CA PRO A 184 16.89 18.35 -8.71
C PRO A 184 17.81 17.49 -7.83
N PHE A 185 18.83 18.11 -7.26
CA PHE A 185 19.79 17.43 -6.40
C PHE A 185 19.08 16.73 -5.22
N LEU A 186 19.37 15.47 -4.98
CA LEU A 186 18.75 14.53 -4.04
C LEU A 186 17.30 14.13 -4.37
N MET A 187 16.40 15.04 -4.71
CA MET A 187 14.96 14.75 -4.86
C MET A 187 14.62 13.71 -5.96
N GLY A 188 15.38 13.69 -7.04
CA GLY A 188 15.26 12.68 -8.11
C GLY A 188 15.80 11.30 -7.74
N GLY A 189 16.29 11.14 -6.51
CA GLY A 189 16.98 9.97 -6.03
C GLY A 189 18.50 10.14 -6.08
N GLN A 190 19.18 9.64 -5.07
CA GLN A 190 20.64 9.73 -4.93
C GLN A 190 21.25 8.33 -4.73
N ARG A 191 22.52 8.17 -5.06
CA ARG A 191 23.29 6.92 -4.90
C ARG A 191 24.49 7.05 -3.97
N LEU A 192 24.48 8.14 -3.14
CA LEU A 192 25.59 8.45 -2.26
C LEU A 192 25.58 7.60 -0.99
N SER A 193 24.43 7.45 -0.34
CA SER A 193 24.31 6.73 0.92
C SER A 193 22.87 6.34 1.24
N ALA A 194 22.68 5.14 1.77
CA ALA A 194 21.40 4.68 2.35
C ALA A 194 20.98 5.46 3.60
N GLY A 195 21.92 6.19 4.24
CA GLY A 195 21.61 7.06 5.38
C GLY A 195 21.02 8.43 4.99
N LEU A 196 20.98 8.76 3.70
CA LEU A 196 20.38 9.99 3.19
C LEU A 196 19.01 9.69 2.55
N PRO A 197 18.06 10.65 2.61
CA PRO A 197 16.76 10.51 1.95
C PRO A 197 16.88 10.18 0.46
N TRP A 198 15.87 9.46 -0.06
CA TRP A 198 15.72 9.17 -1.49
C TRP A 198 16.88 8.35 -2.09
N TYR A 199 17.51 7.49 -1.28
CA TYR A 199 18.54 6.57 -1.77
C TYR A 199 17.91 5.55 -2.72
N ARG A 200 18.44 5.44 -3.93
CA ARG A 200 17.90 4.57 -4.98
C ARG A 200 18.66 3.28 -5.19
N GLY A 201 19.55 2.91 -4.28
CA GLY A 201 20.43 1.75 -4.39
C GLY A 201 21.77 2.08 -5.04
N HIS A 202 22.68 1.11 -5.07
CA HIS A 202 23.99 1.24 -5.71
C HIS A 202 23.86 1.31 -7.23
N PHE A 203 24.82 2.00 -7.87
CA PHE A 203 24.91 2.02 -9.32
C PHE A 203 25.33 0.64 -9.84
N GLY A 204 24.65 0.15 -10.87
CA GLY A 204 24.96 -1.15 -11.49
C GLY A 204 24.37 -2.37 -10.78
N GLU A 205 23.81 -2.19 -9.58
CA GLU A 205 23.08 -3.25 -8.89
C GLU A 205 21.64 -3.40 -9.42
N PRO A 206 21.07 -4.61 -9.36
CA PRO A 206 19.67 -4.81 -9.71
C PRO A 206 18.76 -4.04 -8.78
N MET A 207 17.51 -3.82 -9.20
CA MET A 207 16.47 -3.26 -8.33
C MET A 207 16.27 -4.14 -7.09
N GLU A 208 15.78 -3.54 -6.03
CA GLU A 208 15.35 -4.24 -4.82
C GLU A 208 14.25 -5.29 -5.13
N VAL A 209 14.16 -6.30 -4.29
CA VAL A 209 13.23 -7.43 -4.46
C VAL A 209 11.79 -6.94 -4.56
N GLU A 210 11.43 -5.95 -3.76
CA GLU A 210 10.11 -5.31 -3.73
C GLU A 210 9.81 -4.58 -5.05
N SER A 211 10.77 -3.80 -5.55
CA SER A 211 10.65 -3.09 -6.83
C SER A 211 10.56 -4.07 -8.00
N GLN A 212 11.33 -5.16 -7.95
CA GLN A 212 11.24 -6.23 -8.95
C GLN A 212 9.85 -6.90 -8.94
N ALA A 213 9.30 -7.18 -7.73
CA ALA A 213 7.97 -7.76 -7.59
C ALA A 213 6.89 -6.84 -8.18
N LEU A 214 6.94 -5.55 -7.86
CA LEU A 214 6.02 -4.56 -8.40
C LEU A 214 6.09 -4.48 -9.92
N CYS A 215 7.29 -4.34 -10.48
CA CYS A 215 7.49 -4.29 -11.94
C CYS A 215 7.05 -5.60 -12.62
N GLU A 216 7.27 -6.76 -12.00
CA GLU A 216 6.80 -8.04 -12.53
C GLU A 216 5.28 -8.07 -12.63
N VAL A 217 4.56 -7.70 -11.57
CA VAL A 217 3.08 -7.69 -11.57
C VAL A 217 2.53 -6.70 -12.60
N VAL A 218 3.07 -5.49 -12.67
CA VAL A 218 2.66 -4.51 -13.68
C VAL A 218 2.88 -5.05 -15.09
N ARG A 219 4.04 -5.65 -15.35
CA ARG A 219 4.40 -6.18 -16.67
C ARG A 219 3.56 -7.39 -17.08
N THR A 220 3.18 -8.25 -16.14
CA THR A 220 2.45 -9.50 -16.44
C THR A 220 0.94 -9.34 -16.36
N GLU A 221 0.43 -8.48 -15.46
CA GLU A 221 -1.00 -8.36 -15.21
C GLU A 221 -1.64 -7.12 -15.85
N LEU A 222 -0.88 -6.05 -16.08
CA LEU A 222 -1.44 -4.78 -16.56
C LEU A 222 -1.01 -4.44 -17.99
N LEU A 223 0.29 -4.43 -18.29
CA LEU A 223 0.80 -3.97 -19.59
C LEU A 223 0.33 -4.79 -20.81
N PRO A 224 0.07 -6.11 -20.73
CA PRO A 224 -0.38 -6.88 -21.88
C PRO A 224 -1.83 -6.57 -22.31
N ARG A 225 -2.59 -5.87 -21.47
CA ARG A 225 -4.02 -5.68 -21.67
C ARG A 225 -4.32 -4.49 -22.56
N PRO A 226 -5.49 -4.46 -23.25
CA PRO A 226 -5.86 -3.37 -24.15
C PRO A 226 -5.99 -2.03 -23.44
N PHE A 227 -6.37 -2.07 -22.15
CA PHE A 227 -6.43 -0.90 -21.26
C PHE A 227 -6.13 -1.32 -19.82
N SER A 228 -5.33 -0.53 -19.13
CA SER A 228 -5.10 -0.75 -17.71
C SER A 228 -4.85 0.57 -16.96
N ILE A 229 -5.24 0.57 -15.69
CA ILE A 229 -4.99 1.65 -14.75
C ILE A 229 -4.24 1.09 -13.56
N ALA A 230 -3.20 1.78 -13.09
CA ALA A 230 -2.52 1.52 -11.84
C ALA A 230 -2.83 2.64 -10.86
N LEU A 231 -3.37 2.27 -9.69
CA LEU A 231 -3.65 3.16 -8.57
C LEU A 231 -2.66 2.85 -7.46
N ASP A 232 -1.79 3.80 -7.16
CA ASP A 232 -0.83 3.71 -6.07
C ASP A 232 -1.33 4.54 -4.88
N CYS A 233 -1.60 3.87 -3.77
CA CYS A 233 -2.13 4.47 -2.56
C CYS A 233 -0.97 4.90 -1.65
N HIS A 234 -0.51 6.12 -1.85
CA HIS A 234 0.47 6.80 -1.00
C HIS A 234 -0.21 7.79 -0.04
N SER A 235 0.37 7.96 1.13
CA SER A 235 0.16 9.17 1.92
C SER A 235 1.26 10.17 1.57
N GLY A 236 0.92 11.21 0.81
CA GLY A 236 1.85 12.31 0.56
C GLY A 236 2.12 13.11 1.82
N PHE A 237 3.18 13.93 1.82
CA PHE A 237 3.27 15.01 2.80
C PHE A 237 2.04 15.88 2.61
N GLY A 238 1.06 15.76 3.52
CA GLY A 238 -0.03 16.70 3.59
C GLY A 238 0.57 18.09 3.90
N VAL A 239 0.47 18.98 2.96
CA VAL A 239 0.76 20.42 3.15
C VAL A 239 -0.55 21.06 3.52
#